data_d15b9b08539973cd7286987761519acf
#
_entry.id   d15b9b08539973cd7286987761519acf
#
_cell.length_a   1.000
_cell.length_b   1.000
_cell.length_c   1.000
_cell.angle_alpha   90.00
_cell.angle_beta   90.00
_cell.angle_gamma   90.00
#
_symmetry.space_group_name_H-M   'P 1'
#
loop_
_entity.id
_entity.type
_entity.pdbx_description
1 polymer ?
#
loop_
_entity_poly.entity_id
_entity_poly.type
_entity_poly.pdbx_seq_one_letter_code
_entity_poly.pdbx_strand_id
1 'polypeptide(L)'
;MSPAPKATPDESALGHRAASAVKPDDCEYLSVVLEESFPEVVSRERACWSRQLAEFSGHLHRWSGRMNLVADGDRSALVTKHIIPSLLMRSALAGVSHRQVVDVGSGAGLPGIPLKIVLPHVDFVLVESRRRRASFLREVVRRLALRRISVENVRIEQWLDPPPDGVDLVTARAVADPAVLLELVRPILASQGHLLAFLPTDRSPSDMDPPPAEVRVVGWRDVEARLGLWKNR
;
A
#
# COMPACT_ATOMS: atom_id res chain seq x y z
N MET A 1 -71.37 -11.09 15.50
CA MET A 1 -70.22 -11.87 15.08
C MET A 1 -69.66 -11.22 13.84
N SER A 2 -68.64 -10.37 14.04
CA SER A 2 -67.89 -9.72 12.95
C SER A 2 -66.64 -10.50 12.65
N PRO A 3 -66.26 -10.72 11.37
CA PRO A 3 -65.05 -11.42 11.04
C PRO A 3 -63.82 -10.52 11.21
N ALA A 4 -62.72 -11.10 11.71
CA ALA A 4 -61.43 -10.50 11.92
C ALA A 4 -60.79 -10.03 10.59
N PRO A 5 -59.94 -8.99 10.61
CA PRO A 5 -59.23 -8.55 9.42
C PRO A 5 -58.10 -9.52 9.09
N LYS A 6 -57.96 -9.81 7.76
CA LYS A 6 -56.88 -10.60 7.19
C LYS A 6 -55.54 -9.88 7.35
N ALA A 7 -54.55 -10.56 7.88
CA ALA A 7 -53.16 -10.12 7.94
C ALA A 7 -52.62 -9.83 6.51
N THR A 8 -52.02 -8.67 6.34
CA THR A 8 -51.22 -8.32 5.18
C THR A 8 -49.87 -9.08 5.24
N PRO A 9 -49.33 -9.53 4.12
CA PRO A 9 -48.00 -10.19 4.13
C PRO A 9 -46.93 -9.14 4.45
N ASP A 10 -46.03 -9.53 5.33
CA ASP A 10 -44.84 -8.82 5.73
C ASP A 10 -43.89 -8.68 4.52
N GLU A 11 -43.75 -7.46 4.03
CA GLU A 11 -42.79 -7.08 2.96
C GLU A 11 -41.34 -6.93 3.44
N SER A 12 -41.02 -7.31 4.69
CA SER A 12 -39.68 -7.19 5.27
C SER A 12 -38.72 -8.36 4.92
N ALA A 13 -39.17 -9.35 4.15
CA ALA A 13 -38.38 -10.53 3.77
C ALA A 13 -37.76 -10.47 2.38
N LEU A 14 -37.58 -9.29 1.79
CA LEU A 14 -36.65 -9.10 0.68
C LEU A 14 -35.22 -9.08 1.23
N GLY A 15 -34.81 -10.26 1.69
CA GLY A 15 -33.44 -10.55 2.02
C GLY A 15 -32.54 -10.09 0.87
N HIS A 16 -31.60 -9.22 1.20
CA HIS A 16 -30.42 -8.97 0.40
C HIS A 16 -29.72 -10.31 0.12
N ARG A 17 -30.16 -11.01 -0.91
CA ARG A 17 -29.32 -11.97 -1.62
C ARG A 17 -28.18 -11.13 -2.20
N ALA A 18 -27.10 -11.03 -1.45
CA ALA A 18 -25.82 -10.66 -2.01
C ALA A 18 -25.64 -11.55 -3.25
N ALA A 19 -25.76 -10.94 -4.40
CA ALA A 19 -25.41 -11.57 -5.64
C ALA A 19 -24.02 -12.14 -5.45
N SER A 20 -23.88 -13.45 -5.61
CA SER A 20 -22.62 -14.14 -5.80
C SER A 20 -22.04 -13.62 -7.12
N ALA A 21 -21.52 -12.40 -7.12
CA ALA A 21 -20.75 -11.86 -8.20
C ALA A 21 -19.54 -12.78 -8.35
N VAL A 22 -19.40 -13.39 -9.50
CA VAL A 22 -18.15 -14.02 -9.95
C VAL A 22 -17.08 -12.96 -9.65
N LYS A 23 -16.20 -13.26 -8.65
CA LYS A 23 -15.13 -12.33 -8.29
C LYS A 23 -14.30 -12.11 -9.54
N PRO A 24 -14.18 -10.88 -10.08
CA PRO A 24 -13.33 -10.66 -11.23
C PRO A 24 -11.92 -11.17 -10.87
N ASP A 25 -11.22 -11.76 -11.83
CA ASP A 25 -9.81 -12.11 -11.65
C ASP A 25 -9.09 -10.84 -11.17
N ASP A 26 -8.27 -10.96 -10.13
CA ASP A 26 -7.52 -9.80 -9.60
C ASP A 26 -6.81 -9.03 -10.72
N CYS A 27 -6.36 -9.73 -11.77
CA CYS A 27 -5.69 -9.12 -12.91
C CYS A 27 -6.63 -8.20 -13.71
N GLU A 28 -7.86 -8.62 -13.99
CA GLU A 28 -8.85 -7.80 -14.69
C GLU A 28 -9.27 -6.59 -13.86
N TYR A 29 -9.56 -6.82 -12.59
CA TYR A 29 -9.93 -5.76 -11.66
C TYR A 29 -8.82 -4.70 -11.51
N LEU A 30 -7.57 -5.14 -11.32
CA LEU A 30 -6.41 -4.25 -11.23
C LEU A 30 -6.10 -3.56 -12.55
N SER A 31 -6.45 -4.16 -13.68
CA SER A 31 -6.34 -3.52 -15.01
C SER A 31 -7.23 -2.29 -15.12
N VAL A 32 -8.48 -2.40 -14.66
CA VAL A 32 -9.43 -1.27 -14.61
C VAL A 32 -8.93 -0.18 -13.66
N VAL A 33 -8.45 -0.56 -12.46
CA VAL A 33 -7.86 0.40 -11.51
C VAL A 33 -6.72 1.19 -12.14
N LEU A 34 -5.80 0.49 -12.82
CA LEU A 34 -4.63 1.12 -13.45
C LEU A 34 -5.01 2.00 -14.64
N GLU A 35 -6.01 1.62 -15.42
CA GLU A 35 -6.49 2.41 -16.54
C GLU A 35 -7.14 3.72 -16.09
N GLU A 36 -7.99 3.65 -15.08
CA GLU A 36 -8.68 4.83 -14.54
C GLU A 36 -7.72 5.73 -13.72
N SER A 37 -6.74 5.15 -13.00
CA SER A 37 -5.85 5.90 -12.11
C SER A 37 -4.62 6.48 -12.82
N PHE A 38 -4.15 5.86 -13.91
CA PHE A 38 -2.93 6.23 -14.63
C PHE A 38 -3.15 6.24 -16.14
N PRO A 39 -4.08 7.06 -16.66
CA PRO A 39 -4.42 7.08 -18.08
C PRO A 39 -3.23 7.52 -18.97
N GLU A 40 -2.27 8.26 -18.41
CA GLU A 40 -1.05 8.71 -19.08
C GLU A 40 -0.07 7.58 -19.39
N VAL A 41 -0.21 6.43 -18.72
CA VAL A 41 0.68 5.27 -18.90
C VAL A 41 0.20 4.43 -20.08
N VAL A 42 1.13 3.99 -20.92
CA VAL A 42 0.79 3.17 -22.09
C VAL A 42 0.17 1.81 -21.68
N SER A 43 -0.79 1.32 -22.46
CA SER A 43 -1.57 0.10 -22.16
C SER A 43 -0.70 -1.13 -21.91
N ARG A 44 0.43 -1.26 -22.64
CA ARG A 44 1.37 -2.38 -22.46
C ARG A 44 1.99 -2.41 -21.06
N GLU A 45 2.36 -1.25 -20.52
CA GLU A 45 2.91 -1.15 -19.18
C GLU A 45 1.85 -1.45 -18.13
N ARG A 46 0.64 -0.88 -18.26
CA ARG A 46 -0.49 -1.17 -17.36
C ARG A 46 -0.82 -2.67 -17.35
N ALA A 47 -0.82 -3.33 -18.51
CA ALA A 47 -1.03 -4.77 -18.58
C ALA A 47 0.09 -5.61 -17.93
N CYS A 48 1.32 -5.11 -17.90
CA CYS A 48 2.42 -5.72 -17.16
C CYS A 48 2.19 -5.56 -15.65
N TRP A 49 1.88 -4.35 -15.21
CA TRP A 49 1.63 -4.03 -13.80
C TRP A 49 0.44 -4.80 -13.23
N SER A 50 -0.68 -4.90 -13.96
CA SER A 50 -1.86 -5.65 -13.49
C SER A 50 -1.52 -7.11 -13.22
N ARG A 51 -0.74 -7.76 -14.11
CA ARG A 51 -0.29 -9.15 -13.91
C ARG A 51 0.63 -9.28 -12.69
N GLN A 52 1.62 -8.39 -12.54
CA GLN A 52 2.52 -8.42 -11.39
C GLN A 52 1.78 -8.16 -10.07
N LEU A 53 0.83 -7.22 -10.04
CA LEU A 53 0.01 -6.94 -8.87
C LEU A 53 -0.92 -8.13 -8.52
N ALA A 54 -1.53 -8.77 -9.52
CA ALA A 54 -2.36 -9.95 -9.31
C ALA A 54 -1.54 -11.14 -8.80
N GLU A 55 -0.33 -11.34 -9.31
CA GLU A 55 0.61 -12.35 -8.82
C GLU A 55 1.04 -12.04 -7.38
N PHE A 56 1.35 -10.78 -7.08
CA PHE A 56 1.64 -10.33 -5.71
C PHE A 56 0.47 -10.60 -4.76
N SER A 57 -0.77 -10.26 -5.15
CA SER A 57 -1.98 -10.58 -4.38
C SER A 57 -2.07 -12.07 -4.06
N GLY A 58 -1.82 -12.93 -5.06
CA GLY A 58 -1.81 -14.38 -4.90
C GLY A 58 -0.73 -14.87 -3.92
N HIS A 59 0.46 -14.29 -3.96
CA HIS A 59 1.54 -14.58 -3.00
C HIS A 59 1.15 -14.13 -1.60
N LEU A 60 0.69 -12.90 -1.45
CA LEU A 60 0.29 -12.32 -0.19
C LEU A 60 -0.82 -13.15 0.47
N HIS A 61 -1.85 -13.53 -0.28
CA HIS A 61 -2.93 -14.37 0.23
C HIS A 61 -2.44 -15.73 0.74
N ARG A 62 -1.60 -16.44 -0.05
CA ARG A 62 -1.05 -17.75 0.36
C ARG A 62 -0.19 -17.69 1.62
N TRP A 63 0.52 -16.59 1.85
CA TRP A 63 1.43 -16.44 2.99
C TRP A 63 0.77 -15.79 4.20
N SER A 64 -0.32 -15.03 4.04
CA SER A 64 -1.01 -14.34 5.14
C SER A 64 -1.48 -15.30 6.22
N GLY A 65 -2.05 -16.45 5.86
CA GLY A 65 -2.49 -17.46 6.82
C GLY A 65 -1.35 -18.13 7.61
N ARG A 66 -0.10 -18.03 7.12
CA ARG A 66 1.07 -18.67 7.75
C ARG A 66 1.93 -17.71 8.58
N MET A 67 1.84 -16.42 8.32
CA MET A 67 2.76 -15.43 8.89
C MET A 67 2.07 -14.20 9.47
N ASN A 68 0.74 -14.15 9.51
CA ASN A 68 -0.02 -12.97 9.95
C ASN A 68 0.50 -11.69 9.30
N LEU A 69 0.63 -11.72 7.96
CA LEU A 69 1.15 -10.59 7.20
C LEU A 69 0.18 -9.42 7.17
N VAL A 70 -1.10 -9.73 7.03
CA VAL A 70 -2.24 -8.81 7.06
C VAL A 70 -3.39 -9.46 7.83
N ALA A 71 -4.22 -8.64 8.45
CA ALA A 71 -5.34 -9.10 9.28
C ALA A 71 -6.50 -9.67 8.44
N ASP A 72 -6.65 -9.20 7.21
CA ASP A 72 -7.75 -9.60 6.33
C ASP A 72 -7.43 -10.92 5.62
N GLY A 73 -8.20 -11.96 5.91
CA GLY A 73 -8.07 -13.29 5.27
C GLY A 73 -8.70 -13.38 3.88
N ASP A 74 -9.56 -12.42 3.49
CA ASP A 74 -10.19 -12.39 2.17
C ASP A 74 -9.28 -11.73 1.13
N ARG A 75 -9.07 -12.40 0.00
CA ARG A 75 -8.22 -11.92 -1.09
C ARG A 75 -8.74 -10.61 -1.70
N SER A 76 -10.04 -10.43 -1.82
CA SER A 76 -10.61 -9.19 -2.34
C SER A 76 -10.36 -8.01 -1.40
N ALA A 77 -10.42 -8.23 -0.08
CA ALA A 77 -10.06 -7.23 0.92
C ALA A 77 -8.56 -6.88 0.87
N LEU A 78 -7.68 -7.85 0.57
CA LEU A 78 -6.25 -7.57 0.36
C LEU A 78 -6.03 -6.60 -0.80
N VAL A 79 -6.73 -6.78 -1.91
CA VAL A 79 -6.62 -5.89 -3.07
C VAL A 79 -7.15 -4.50 -2.74
N THR A 80 -8.38 -4.40 -2.26
CA THR A 80 -9.05 -3.10 -2.07
C THR A 80 -8.49 -2.30 -0.89
N LYS A 81 -8.19 -2.95 0.24
CA LYS A 81 -7.72 -2.25 1.45
C LYS A 81 -6.21 -2.05 1.51
N HIS A 82 -5.43 -2.81 0.73
CA HIS A 82 -3.98 -2.78 0.87
C HIS A 82 -3.25 -2.51 -0.44
N ILE A 83 -3.52 -3.27 -1.51
CA ILE A 83 -2.77 -3.12 -2.76
C ILE A 83 -3.13 -1.82 -3.46
N ILE A 84 -4.43 -1.54 -3.67
CA ILE A 84 -4.88 -0.32 -4.35
C ILE A 84 -4.38 0.95 -3.63
N PRO A 85 -4.60 1.14 -2.32
CA PRO A 85 -4.06 2.33 -1.63
C PRO A 85 -2.55 2.48 -1.78
N SER A 86 -1.81 1.35 -1.77
CA SER A 86 -0.35 1.36 -1.90
C SER A 86 0.11 1.79 -3.29
N LEU A 87 -0.52 1.30 -4.36
CA LEU A 87 -0.17 1.71 -5.73
C LEU A 87 -0.57 3.16 -6.02
N LEU A 88 -1.69 3.62 -5.44
CA LEU A 88 -2.18 5.00 -5.58
C LEU A 88 -1.25 6.03 -4.92
N MET A 89 -0.34 5.62 -4.02
CA MET A 89 0.71 6.52 -3.52
C MET A 89 1.52 7.16 -4.65
N ARG A 90 1.63 6.51 -5.82
CA ARG A 90 2.27 7.11 -7.01
C ARG A 90 1.68 8.47 -7.35
N SER A 91 0.35 8.63 -7.30
CA SER A 91 -0.31 9.91 -7.55
C SER A 91 0.05 10.99 -6.52
N ALA A 92 0.42 10.57 -5.31
CA ALA A 92 0.88 11.46 -4.25
C ALA A 92 2.36 11.90 -4.39
N LEU A 93 3.08 11.46 -5.42
CA LEU A 93 4.50 11.80 -5.62
C LEU A 93 4.72 13.02 -6.53
N ALA A 94 3.65 13.69 -6.98
CA ALA A 94 3.79 14.91 -7.76
C ALA A 94 4.63 15.96 -7.01
N GLY A 95 5.71 16.44 -7.64
CA GLY A 95 6.62 17.41 -7.04
C GLY A 95 7.54 16.86 -5.93
N VAL A 96 7.55 15.55 -5.68
CA VAL A 96 8.42 14.90 -4.71
C VAL A 96 9.52 14.13 -5.44
N SER A 97 10.79 14.38 -5.08
CA SER A 97 11.90 13.55 -5.58
C SER A 97 11.77 12.13 -5.02
N HIS A 98 11.95 11.14 -5.89
CA HIS A 98 11.80 9.73 -5.52
C HIS A 98 12.68 8.80 -6.38
N ARG A 99 13.90 9.25 -6.73
CA ARG A 99 14.87 8.40 -7.46
C ARG A 99 15.31 7.20 -6.62
N GLN A 100 15.40 7.41 -5.32
CA GLN A 100 15.74 6.41 -4.33
C GLN A 100 14.66 6.37 -3.24
N VAL A 101 14.03 5.22 -3.09
CA VAL A 101 12.92 5.01 -2.13
C VAL A 101 13.29 3.92 -1.15
N VAL A 102 13.07 4.20 0.13
CA VAL A 102 13.18 3.20 1.20
C VAL A 102 11.81 2.96 1.81
N ASP A 103 11.36 1.72 1.78
CA ASP A 103 10.13 1.31 2.47
C ASP A 103 10.49 0.72 3.83
N VAL A 104 10.15 1.45 4.90
CA VAL A 104 10.53 1.08 6.26
C VAL A 104 9.47 0.22 6.91
N GLY A 105 9.92 -0.91 7.47
CA GLY A 105 9.02 -1.90 8.06
C GLY A 105 8.11 -2.53 7.03
N SER A 106 8.66 -2.90 5.87
CA SER A 106 7.92 -3.34 4.68
C SER A 106 6.94 -4.49 4.92
N GLY A 107 7.17 -5.31 5.93
CA GLY A 107 6.25 -6.34 6.40
C GLY A 107 5.76 -7.30 5.32
N ALA A 108 4.53 -7.08 4.90
CA ALA A 108 3.87 -7.78 3.80
C ALA A 108 4.29 -7.28 2.41
N GLY A 109 5.22 -6.33 2.32
CA GLY A 109 5.60 -5.63 1.09
C GLY A 109 4.69 -4.45 0.75
N LEU A 110 4.05 -3.86 1.74
CA LEU A 110 3.06 -2.80 1.57
C LEU A 110 3.50 -1.52 2.33
N PRO A 111 3.66 -0.39 1.64
CA PRO A 111 3.33 -0.11 0.24
C PRO A 111 4.42 -0.45 -0.77
N GLY A 112 5.63 -0.87 -0.36
CA GLY A 112 6.82 -0.94 -1.19
C GLY A 112 6.68 -1.75 -2.49
N ILE A 113 6.10 -2.96 -2.46
CA ILE A 113 5.98 -3.82 -3.66
C ILE A 113 5.00 -3.23 -4.68
N PRO A 114 3.74 -2.86 -4.33
CA PRO A 114 2.84 -2.23 -5.30
C PRO A 114 3.40 -0.94 -5.88
N LEU A 115 4.02 -0.09 -5.04
CA LEU A 115 4.63 1.15 -5.50
C LEU A 115 5.82 0.88 -6.44
N LYS A 116 6.67 -0.11 -6.13
CA LYS A 116 7.77 -0.52 -7.01
C LYS A 116 7.28 -1.02 -8.37
N ILE A 117 6.19 -1.76 -8.42
CA ILE A 117 5.62 -2.27 -9.68
C ILE A 117 5.24 -1.09 -10.59
N VAL A 118 4.61 -0.05 -10.06
CA VAL A 118 4.20 1.14 -10.84
C VAL A 118 5.30 2.19 -11.00
N LEU A 119 6.46 2.00 -10.38
CA LEU A 119 7.67 2.82 -10.50
C LEU A 119 8.89 1.95 -10.87
N PRO A 120 8.87 1.25 -12.02
CA PRO A 120 9.88 0.22 -12.33
C PRO A 120 11.32 0.77 -12.47
N HIS A 121 11.48 2.05 -12.79
CA HIS A 121 12.78 2.70 -13.01
C HIS A 121 13.41 3.29 -11.75
N VAL A 122 12.68 3.31 -10.63
CA VAL A 122 13.11 3.87 -9.34
C VAL A 122 13.88 2.81 -8.55
N ASP A 123 14.91 3.21 -7.82
CA ASP A 123 15.65 2.34 -6.90
C ASP A 123 14.89 2.19 -5.58
N PHE A 124 14.70 0.95 -5.13
CA PHE A 124 13.98 0.64 -3.90
C PHE A 124 14.84 -0.18 -2.93
N VAL A 125 14.70 0.12 -1.64
CA VAL A 125 15.17 -0.73 -0.55
C VAL A 125 14.00 -1.04 0.37
N LEU A 126 13.69 -2.32 0.57
CA LEU A 126 12.71 -2.78 1.54
C LEU A 126 13.43 -3.13 2.84
N VAL A 127 13.19 -2.37 3.90
CA VAL A 127 13.80 -2.61 5.23
C VAL A 127 12.79 -3.33 6.11
N GLU A 128 13.14 -4.55 6.54
CA GLU A 128 12.29 -5.38 7.39
C GLU A 128 13.13 -6.15 8.42
N SER A 129 12.86 -5.92 9.70
CA SER A 129 13.64 -6.51 10.79
C SER A 129 13.35 -8.00 11.04
N ARG A 130 12.14 -8.47 10.72
CA ARG A 130 11.72 -9.86 10.95
C ARG A 130 12.20 -10.78 9.83
N ARG A 131 13.13 -11.69 10.13
CA ARG A 131 13.75 -12.59 9.15
C ARG A 131 12.74 -13.32 8.24
N ARG A 132 11.64 -13.83 8.80
CA ARG A 132 10.63 -14.55 8.01
C ARG A 132 9.96 -13.65 6.97
N ARG A 133 9.66 -12.40 7.34
CA ARG A 133 9.06 -11.41 6.43
C ARG A 133 10.06 -10.96 5.38
N ALA A 134 11.32 -10.72 5.75
CA ALA A 134 12.39 -10.41 4.79
C ALA A 134 12.59 -11.55 3.77
N SER A 135 12.54 -12.81 4.20
CA SER A 135 12.59 -13.96 3.29
C SER A 135 11.40 -14.02 2.34
N PHE A 136 10.19 -13.71 2.83
CA PHE A 136 9.00 -13.57 1.97
C PHE A 136 9.19 -12.47 0.93
N LEU A 137 9.67 -11.30 1.33
CA LEU A 137 9.92 -10.17 0.41
C LEU A 137 10.93 -10.55 -0.68
N ARG A 138 12.04 -11.21 -0.33
CA ARG A 138 13.04 -11.69 -1.30
C ARG A 138 12.43 -12.67 -2.30
N GLU A 139 11.57 -13.58 -1.83
CA GLU A 139 10.88 -14.52 -2.71
C GLU A 139 9.90 -13.79 -3.65
N VAL A 140 9.14 -12.82 -3.16
CA VAL A 140 8.25 -11.99 -3.98
C VAL A 140 9.05 -11.23 -5.04
N VAL A 141 10.12 -10.54 -4.66
CA VAL A 141 11.00 -9.78 -5.57
C VAL A 141 11.53 -10.68 -6.69
N ARG A 142 11.99 -11.89 -6.33
CA ARG A 142 12.49 -12.88 -7.27
C ARG A 142 11.40 -13.39 -8.22
N ARG A 143 10.23 -13.73 -7.69
CA ARG A 143 9.11 -14.29 -8.47
C ARG A 143 8.55 -13.28 -9.47
N LEU A 144 8.36 -12.06 -9.04
CA LEU A 144 7.87 -10.98 -9.90
C LEU A 144 8.95 -10.41 -10.83
N ALA A 145 10.18 -10.94 -10.78
CA ALA A 145 11.34 -10.46 -11.52
C ALA A 145 11.54 -8.93 -11.40
N LEU A 146 11.29 -8.37 -10.19
CA LEU A 146 11.47 -6.95 -9.95
C LEU A 146 12.97 -6.60 -9.99
N ARG A 147 13.28 -5.52 -10.67
CA ARG A 147 14.66 -5.01 -10.80
C ARG A 147 14.81 -3.73 -9.99
N ARG A 148 16.05 -3.35 -9.66
CA ARG A 148 16.36 -2.13 -8.92
C ARG A 148 15.62 -2.09 -7.57
N ILE A 149 15.64 -3.23 -6.86
CA ILE A 149 15.05 -3.39 -5.54
C ILE A 149 15.87 -4.39 -4.73
N SER A 150 16.20 -4.04 -3.50
CA SER A 150 16.82 -4.92 -2.51
C SER A 150 15.95 -5.10 -1.27
N VAL A 151 16.30 -6.10 -0.45
CA VAL A 151 15.63 -6.38 0.81
C VAL A 151 16.68 -6.48 1.91
N GLU A 152 16.65 -5.52 2.82
CA GLU A 152 17.53 -5.45 3.98
C GLU A 152 16.83 -6.02 5.22
N ASN A 153 17.47 -7.06 5.82
CA ASN A 153 16.93 -7.67 7.02
C ASN A 153 17.58 -7.09 8.27
N VAL A 154 17.25 -5.84 8.54
CA VAL A 154 17.77 -5.06 9.68
C VAL A 154 16.66 -4.19 10.28
N ARG A 155 16.89 -3.65 11.46
CA ARG A 155 16.13 -2.51 11.96
C ARG A 155 16.63 -1.25 11.25
N ILE A 156 15.73 -0.28 11.01
CA ILE A 156 16.10 0.94 10.27
C ILE A 156 17.25 1.69 10.97
N GLU A 157 17.28 1.69 12.29
CA GLU A 157 18.32 2.34 13.10
C GLU A 157 19.70 1.65 12.95
N GLN A 158 19.72 0.43 12.43
CA GLN A 158 20.94 -0.38 12.23
C GLN A 158 21.31 -0.50 10.76
N TRP A 159 20.60 0.16 9.87
CA TRP A 159 20.94 0.15 8.46
C TRP A 159 22.14 1.05 8.19
N LEU A 160 23.29 0.44 7.96
CA LEU A 160 24.60 1.10 7.89
C LEU A 160 25.03 1.51 6.48
N ASP A 161 24.24 1.21 5.46
CA ASP A 161 24.60 1.44 4.06
C ASP A 161 23.52 2.27 3.31
N PRO A 162 23.10 3.43 3.85
CA PRO A 162 22.28 4.35 3.08
C PRO A 162 23.11 5.00 1.96
N PRO A 163 22.45 5.46 0.88
CA PRO A 163 23.13 6.22 -0.16
C PRO A 163 23.90 7.43 0.40
N PRO A 164 25.08 7.76 -0.13
CA PRO A 164 25.93 8.86 0.41
C PRO A 164 25.22 10.22 0.46
N ASP A 165 24.36 10.49 -0.54
CA ASP A 165 23.58 11.74 -0.60
C ASP A 165 22.25 11.67 0.16
N GLY A 166 21.99 10.57 0.83
CA GLY A 166 20.75 10.28 1.50
C GLY A 166 19.64 9.77 0.57
N VAL A 167 18.50 9.46 1.14
CA VAL A 167 17.32 8.89 0.48
C VAL A 167 16.34 9.99 0.10
N ASP A 168 15.89 10.03 -1.15
CA ASP A 168 14.90 11.03 -1.60
C ASP A 168 13.54 10.84 -0.91
N LEU A 169 13.11 9.58 -0.75
CA LEU A 169 11.79 9.26 -0.21
C LEU A 169 11.83 8.04 0.70
N VAL A 170 11.29 8.21 1.89
CA VAL A 170 10.92 7.09 2.76
C VAL A 170 9.42 6.88 2.69
N THR A 171 8.98 5.62 2.53
CA THR A 171 7.58 5.22 2.64
C THR A 171 7.38 4.33 3.85
N ALA A 172 6.17 4.39 4.45
CA ALA A 172 5.81 3.51 5.54
C ALA A 172 4.29 3.33 5.68
N ARG A 173 3.92 2.18 6.24
CA ARG A 173 2.53 1.88 6.61
C ARG A 173 2.49 1.10 7.92
N ALA A 174 1.77 1.64 8.92
CA ALA A 174 1.50 0.97 10.20
C ALA A 174 2.77 0.46 10.93
N VAL A 175 3.88 1.19 10.86
CA VAL A 175 5.16 0.83 11.50
C VAL A 175 5.26 1.42 12.88
N ALA A 176 5.00 2.72 12.98
CA ALA A 176 5.03 3.53 14.20
C ALA A 176 4.17 4.77 13.98
N ASP A 177 4.01 5.61 15.02
CA ASP A 177 3.51 6.97 14.84
C ASP A 177 4.41 7.69 13.82
N PRO A 178 3.84 8.33 12.78
CA PRO A 178 4.63 8.97 11.72
C PRO A 178 5.65 10.02 12.25
N ALA A 179 5.35 10.69 13.34
CA ALA A 179 6.28 11.65 13.94
C ALA A 179 7.51 10.94 14.54
N VAL A 180 7.28 9.82 15.25
CA VAL A 180 8.37 8.97 15.76
C VAL A 180 9.17 8.39 14.61
N LEU A 181 8.49 7.93 13.55
CA LEU A 181 9.15 7.39 12.37
C LEU A 181 10.02 8.45 11.68
N LEU A 182 9.55 9.70 11.59
CA LEU A 182 10.32 10.80 11.01
C LEU A 182 11.68 10.97 11.71
N GLU A 183 11.69 10.95 13.03
CA GLU A 183 12.96 11.07 13.78
C GLU A 183 13.89 9.89 13.51
N LEU A 184 13.35 8.68 13.39
CA LEU A 184 14.14 7.48 13.08
C LEU A 184 14.75 7.51 11.67
N VAL A 185 14.03 8.07 10.68
CA VAL A 185 14.50 8.09 9.30
C VAL A 185 15.23 9.37 8.89
N ARG A 186 15.16 10.42 9.72
CA ARG A 186 15.84 11.70 9.45
C ARG A 186 17.33 11.55 9.12
N PRO A 187 18.11 10.69 9.82
CA PRO A 187 19.54 10.52 9.53
C PRO A 187 19.83 9.95 8.13
N ILE A 188 18.89 9.24 7.51
CA ILE A 188 19.07 8.64 6.19
C ILE A 188 18.43 9.46 5.07
N LEU A 189 17.59 10.45 5.39
CA LEU A 189 16.94 11.30 4.40
C LEU A 189 17.94 12.30 3.80
N ALA A 190 17.89 12.48 2.49
CA ALA A 190 18.58 13.59 1.83
C ALA A 190 18.09 14.94 2.38
N SER A 191 18.87 16.03 2.17
CA SER A 191 18.52 17.38 2.66
C SER A 191 17.15 17.88 2.19
N GLN A 192 16.65 17.40 1.06
CA GLN A 192 15.32 17.69 0.51
C GLN A 192 14.47 16.41 0.46
N GLY A 193 14.86 15.38 1.22
CA GLY A 193 14.16 14.12 1.28
C GLY A 193 12.84 14.22 2.03
N HIS A 194 11.97 13.26 1.80
CA HIS A 194 10.62 13.24 2.37
C HIS A 194 10.29 11.90 3.02
N LEU A 195 9.47 11.95 4.06
CA LEU A 195 8.71 10.82 4.55
C LEU A 195 7.28 10.93 4.02
N LEU A 196 6.78 9.90 3.34
CA LEU A 196 5.39 9.76 2.93
C LEU A 196 4.78 8.55 3.64
N ALA A 197 3.87 8.77 4.57
CA ALA A 197 3.27 7.71 5.37
C ALA A 197 1.74 7.76 5.34
N PHE A 198 1.11 6.58 5.48
CA PHE A 198 -0.32 6.50 5.70
C PHE A 198 -0.68 7.11 7.04
N LEU A 199 -1.68 7.99 7.03
CA LEU A 199 -2.21 8.60 8.24
C LEU A 199 -3.19 7.66 8.93
N PRO A 200 -3.17 7.58 10.27
CA PRO A 200 -4.21 6.90 11.03
C PRO A 200 -5.57 7.57 10.79
N THR A 201 -6.64 6.77 10.87
CA THR A 201 -8.01 7.25 10.65
C THR A 201 -8.65 7.87 11.89
N ASP A 202 -8.11 7.56 13.06
CA ASP A 202 -8.60 7.93 14.38
C ASP A 202 -7.93 9.18 14.97
N ARG A 203 -7.02 9.82 14.21
CA ARG A 203 -6.29 11.00 14.65
C ARG A 203 -6.25 12.08 13.57
N SER A 204 -6.37 13.35 13.99
CA SER A 204 -6.18 14.49 13.09
C SER A 204 -4.69 14.67 12.76
N PRO A 205 -4.34 15.02 11.51
CA PRO A 205 -2.97 15.36 11.15
C PRO A 205 -2.40 16.53 11.95
N SER A 206 -3.25 17.48 12.37
CA SER A 206 -2.86 18.62 13.22
C SER A 206 -2.43 18.24 14.63
N ASP A 207 -2.85 17.05 15.11
CA ASP A 207 -2.55 16.55 16.45
C ASP A 207 -1.25 15.75 16.51
N MET A 208 -0.54 15.65 15.37
CA MET A 208 0.77 15.01 15.26
C MET A 208 1.88 16.02 15.59
N ASP A 209 2.96 15.58 16.19
CA ASP A 209 4.11 16.41 16.52
C ASP A 209 5.43 15.77 16.02
N PRO A 210 6.04 16.32 14.95
CA PRO A 210 5.54 17.42 14.13
C PRO A 210 4.38 17.00 13.20
N PRO A 211 3.47 17.92 12.89
CA PRO A 211 2.44 17.65 11.90
C PRO A 211 3.06 17.48 10.51
N PRO A 212 2.38 16.79 9.58
CA PRO A 212 2.84 16.72 8.21
C PRO A 212 2.84 18.12 7.55
N ALA A 213 3.83 18.36 6.70
CA ALA A 213 3.91 19.60 5.92
C ALA A 213 2.74 19.70 4.91
N GLU A 214 2.26 18.55 4.45
CA GLU A 214 1.15 18.44 3.53
C GLU A 214 0.38 17.14 3.78
N VAL A 215 -0.93 17.17 3.61
CA VAL A 215 -1.79 15.97 3.59
C VAL A 215 -2.28 15.76 2.17
N ARG A 216 -2.01 14.59 1.62
CA ARG A 216 -2.45 14.18 0.29
C ARG A 216 -3.50 13.08 0.40
N VAL A 217 -4.59 13.26 -0.33
CA VAL A 217 -5.64 12.25 -0.43
C VAL A 217 -5.52 11.60 -1.80
N VAL A 218 -5.43 10.29 -1.81
CA VAL A 218 -5.42 9.49 -3.04
C VAL A 218 -6.58 8.53 -2.99
N GLY A 219 -7.25 8.34 -4.11
CA GLY A 219 -8.44 7.51 -4.13
C GLY A 219 -8.77 6.96 -5.50
N TRP A 220 -9.58 5.92 -5.48
CA TRP A 220 -10.19 5.31 -6.64
C TRP A 220 -11.53 4.70 -6.22
N ARG A 221 -12.63 5.21 -6.78
CA ARG A 221 -14.02 4.86 -6.39
C ARG A 221 -14.20 4.98 -4.86
N ASP A 222 -14.60 3.90 -4.20
CA ASP A 222 -14.82 3.86 -2.74
C ASP A 222 -13.53 3.62 -1.93
N VAL A 223 -12.39 3.50 -2.60
CA VAL A 223 -11.08 3.32 -1.95
C VAL A 223 -10.41 4.67 -1.79
N GLU A 224 -10.17 5.07 -0.56
CA GLU A 224 -9.45 6.30 -0.23
C GLU A 224 -8.31 6.03 0.75
N ALA A 225 -7.22 6.76 0.59
CA ALA A 225 -6.14 6.78 1.56
C ALA A 225 -5.65 8.20 1.80
N ARG A 226 -5.43 8.53 3.07
CA ARG A 226 -4.84 9.80 3.50
C ARG A 226 -3.37 9.58 3.80
N LEU A 227 -2.53 10.41 3.21
CA LEU A 227 -1.08 10.33 3.31
C LEU A 227 -0.55 11.64 3.89
N GLY A 228 0.32 11.54 4.89
CA GLY A 228 1.09 12.68 5.38
C GLY A 228 2.44 12.74 4.69
N LEU A 229 2.83 13.93 4.27
CA LEU A 229 4.13 14.24 3.71
C LEU A 229 4.93 15.12 4.68
N TRP A 230 6.05 14.62 5.16
CA TRP A 230 7.02 15.37 5.96
C TRP A 230 8.28 15.62 5.15
N LYS A 231 8.83 16.80 5.26
CA LYS A 231 10.09 17.18 4.61
C LYS A 231 11.23 17.13 5.61
N ASN A 232 12.38 16.62 5.20
CA ASN A 232 13.61 16.77 5.97
C ASN A 232 14.02 18.26 6.01
N ARG A 233 14.36 18.76 7.20
CA ARG A 233 14.74 20.16 7.43
C ARG A 233 16.19 20.23 7.85
#